data_1c3204880e5297eb4fc1927d0e3885c0
#
_entry.id   1c3204880e5297eb4fc1927d0e3885c0
#
_cell.length_a   1.000
_cell.length_b   1.000
_cell.length_c   1.000
_cell.angle_alpha   90.00
_cell.angle_beta   90.00
_cell.angle_gamma   90.00
#
_symmetry.space_group_name_H-M   'P 1'
#
loop_
_entity.id
_entity.type
_entity.pdbx_description
1 polymer ?
#
loop_
_entity_poly.entity_id
_entity_poly.type
_entity_poly.pdbx_seq_one_letter_code
_entity_poly.pdbx_strand_id
1 'polypeptide(L)'
;CSVCNEVLVKQNVVPAKGHTEVIDAAVEPTCTETGLTEGKHCSVCNEVLVAQTVVDKLPHDFGNNLEYCANGCGTKNPNYVPPYNPPHKPSVKPNPTPSKPETPENPFVDVKKDDYYYDAVIWAVGKGIAKGVTDTTFQPNASCTRAEMVTFLYRAAGSPEPTNKVNPFTDVAEDSYYYKAVLWAVEKGIAKGTSETTFSPNDTCTRGQTVAFFYRYANSPAVSGSNSFADVSETAYYYNATLWAMSEKVTEGTSATTFSPNDLCTRGQIVTFLYRYMGK
;
A
#
# COMPACT_ATOMS: atom_id res chain seq x y z
N CYS A 1 -5.83 43.96 -64.27
CA CYS A 1 -5.24 44.47 -65.51
C CYS A 1 -3.75 44.40 -65.44
N SER A 2 -3.08 43.76 -66.41
CA SER A 2 -1.64 43.59 -66.44
C SER A 2 -0.86 44.86 -66.77
N VAL A 3 -1.54 45.91 -67.18
CA VAL A 3 -0.92 47.20 -67.56
C VAL A 3 -1.02 48.26 -66.46
N CYS A 4 -2.16 48.33 -65.76
CA CYS A 4 -2.39 49.36 -64.73
C CYS A 4 -2.55 48.81 -63.33
N ASN A 5 -2.39 47.49 -63.10
CA ASN A 5 -2.59 46.75 -61.82
C ASN A 5 -3.97 46.97 -61.20
N GLU A 6 -4.94 47.48 -61.92
CA GLU A 6 -6.30 47.64 -61.40
C GLU A 6 -7.00 46.30 -61.27
N VAL A 7 -7.66 46.08 -60.14
CA VAL A 7 -8.45 44.85 -59.89
C VAL A 7 -9.79 44.97 -60.58
N LEU A 8 -9.96 44.32 -61.73
CA LEU A 8 -11.18 44.36 -62.52
C LEU A 8 -12.33 43.54 -61.92
N VAL A 9 -11.99 42.45 -61.26
CA VAL A 9 -12.94 41.59 -60.52
C VAL A 9 -12.34 41.26 -59.19
N LYS A 10 -13.00 41.62 -58.07
CA LYS A 10 -12.61 41.18 -56.72
C LYS A 10 -12.93 39.68 -56.57
N GLN A 11 -11.92 38.94 -56.10
CA GLN A 11 -12.14 37.57 -55.65
C GLN A 11 -12.99 37.57 -54.39
N ASN A 12 -14.01 36.74 -54.37
CA ASN A 12 -14.81 36.48 -53.17
C ASN A 12 -13.99 35.56 -52.24
N VAL A 13 -13.97 35.91 -50.96
CA VAL A 13 -13.39 35.02 -49.94
C VAL A 13 -14.28 33.80 -49.82
N VAL A 14 -13.75 32.63 -50.13
CA VAL A 14 -14.44 31.36 -49.89
C VAL A 14 -14.04 30.92 -48.48
N PRO A 15 -14.99 30.71 -47.55
CA PRO A 15 -14.68 30.24 -46.20
C PRO A 15 -13.98 28.88 -46.25
N ALA A 16 -13.05 28.67 -45.36
CA ALA A 16 -12.46 27.36 -45.16
C ALA A 16 -13.51 26.33 -44.76
N LYS A 17 -13.47 25.12 -45.34
CA LYS A 17 -14.49 24.08 -45.12
C LYS A 17 -14.37 23.40 -43.74
N GLY A 18 -13.39 23.80 -42.92
CA GLY A 18 -13.07 23.13 -41.67
C GLY A 18 -12.30 21.79 -41.86
N HIS A 19 -11.99 21.14 -40.79
CA HIS A 19 -11.28 19.84 -40.76
C HIS A 19 -12.28 18.68 -40.59
N THR A 20 -12.00 17.56 -41.27
CA THR A 20 -12.73 16.31 -41.04
C THR A 20 -11.96 15.48 -40.05
N GLU A 21 -12.48 15.39 -38.83
CA GLU A 21 -11.81 14.71 -37.71
C GLU A 21 -11.80 13.19 -37.90
N VAL A 22 -10.66 12.59 -37.60
CA VAL A 22 -10.45 11.15 -37.43
C VAL A 22 -9.77 10.95 -36.07
N ILE A 23 -10.23 9.97 -35.32
CA ILE A 23 -9.70 9.62 -34.00
C ILE A 23 -8.46 8.74 -34.17
N ASP A 24 -7.35 9.14 -33.55
CA ASP A 24 -6.17 8.33 -33.32
C ASP A 24 -6.36 7.62 -31.99
N ALA A 25 -6.59 6.31 -32.04
CA ALA A 25 -6.90 5.54 -30.83
C ALA A 25 -5.80 5.62 -29.77
N ALA A 26 -6.21 5.63 -28.50
CA ALA A 26 -5.29 5.48 -27.38
C ALA A 26 -4.60 4.11 -27.42
N VAL A 27 -3.36 4.07 -26.92
CA VAL A 27 -2.58 2.84 -26.71
C VAL A 27 -2.32 2.72 -25.22
N GLU A 28 -2.81 1.63 -24.61
CA GLU A 28 -2.58 1.37 -23.19
C GLU A 28 -1.09 1.09 -22.92
N PRO A 29 -0.51 1.68 -21.88
CA PRO A 29 0.88 1.43 -21.51
C PRO A 29 1.03 0.03 -20.91
N THR A 30 2.18 -0.58 -21.15
CA THR A 30 2.61 -1.81 -20.50
C THR A 30 3.79 -1.52 -19.56
N CYS A 31 4.27 -2.51 -18.84
CA CYS A 31 5.49 -2.34 -18.03
C CYS A 31 6.79 -2.29 -18.86
N THR A 32 6.72 -2.57 -20.17
CA THR A 32 7.89 -2.51 -21.09
C THR A 32 7.77 -1.38 -22.10
N GLU A 33 6.56 -0.95 -22.42
CA GLU A 33 6.28 0.05 -23.45
C GLU A 33 5.39 1.17 -22.91
N THR A 34 5.64 2.38 -23.37
CA THR A 34 4.80 3.54 -23.09
C THR A 34 3.50 3.46 -23.88
N GLY A 35 2.42 4.00 -23.32
CA GLY A 35 1.15 4.20 -24.00
C GLY A 35 1.06 5.56 -24.72
N LEU A 36 -0.08 5.79 -25.35
CA LEU A 36 -0.46 7.06 -25.96
C LEU A 36 -1.90 7.38 -25.57
N THR A 37 -2.19 8.66 -25.32
CA THR A 37 -3.57 9.12 -25.18
C THR A 37 -4.29 9.11 -26.52
N GLU A 38 -5.61 9.20 -26.53
CA GLU A 38 -6.37 9.44 -27.74
C GLU A 38 -5.96 10.78 -28.36
N GLY A 39 -5.85 10.83 -29.68
CA GLY A 39 -5.58 12.01 -30.47
C GLY A 39 -6.60 12.20 -31.58
N LYS A 40 -6.43 13.26 -32.38
CA LYS A 40 -7.26 13.53 -33.57
C LYS A 40 -6.44 14.17 -34.67
N HIS A 41 -6.64 13.75 -35.90
CA HIS A 41 -6.10 14.41 -37.10
C HIS A 41 -7.18 14.65 -38.16
N CYS A 42 -6.87 15.51 -39.10
CA CYS A 42 -7.76 15.73 -40.24
C CYS A 42 -7.48 14.71 -41.37
N SER A 43 -8.50 13.95 -41.79
CA SER A 43 -8.35 12.94 -42.86
C SER A 43 -8.07 13.53 -44.24
N VAL A 44 -8.22 14.84 -44.42
CA VAL A 44 -8.03 15.50 -45.72
C VAL A 44 -6.66 16.16 -45.86
N CYS A 45 -6.18 16.84 -44.80
CA CYS A 45 -4.91 17.56 -44.83
C CYS A 45 -3.84 16.98 -43.88
N ASN A 46 -4.16 15.96 -43.11
CA ASN A 46 -3.30 15.32 -42.09
C ASN A 46 -2.82 16.28 -40.95
N GLU A 47 -3.49 17.42 -40.78
CA GLU A 47 -3.21 18.33 -39.68
C GLU A 47 -3.59 17.67 -38.36
N VAL A 48 -2.71 17.73 -37.36
CA VAL A 48 -2.95 17.21 -36.00
C VAL A 48 -3.85 18.19 -35.27
N LEU A 49 -5.08 17.80 -35.00
CA LEU A 49 -6.09 18.60 -34.30
C LEU A 49 -5.98 18.44 -32.80
N VAL A 50 -5.68 17.23 -32.32
CA VAL A 50 -5.37 16.90 -30.93
C VAL A 50 -4.16 15.96 -30.92
N ALA A 51 -3.05 16.42 -30.39
CA ALA A 51 -1.85 15.62 -30.32
C ALA A 51 -1.99 14.51 -29.26
N GLN A 52 -1.58 13.30 -29.63
CA GLN A 52 -1.39 12.24 -28.63
C GLN A 52 -0.26 12.59 -27.68
N THR A 53 -0.45 12.34 -26.39
CA THR A 53 0.61 12.47 -25.38
C THR A 53 1.08 11.09 -24.95
N VAL A 54 2.36 10.98 -24.63
CA VAL A 54 2.95 9.73 -24.13
C VAL A 54 2.44 9.47 -22.71
N VAL A 55 1.96 8.26 -22.47
CA VAL A 55 1.64 7.74 -21.13
C VAL A 55 2.80 6.86 -20.68
N ASP A 56 3.33 7.14 -19.50
CA ASP A 56 4.48 6.41 -18.97
C ASP A 56 4.19 4.92 -18.79
N LYS A 57 5.26 4.12 -18.85
CA LYS A 57 5.20 2.68 -18.61
C LYS A 57 4.63 2.38 -17.24
N LEU A 58 3.86 1.30 -17.14
CA LEU A 58 3.42 0.79 -15.84
C LEU A 58 4.62 0.26 -15.06
N PRO A 59 4.59 0.34 -13.71
CA PRO A 59 5.61 -0.29 -12.90
C PRO A 59 5.56 -1.81 -13.07
N HIS A 60 6.73 -2.48 -12.94
CA HIS A 60 6.76 -3.94 -12.87
C HIS A 60 6.10 -4.42 -11.58
N ASP A 61 5.22 -5.40 -11.71
CA ASP A 61 4.62 -6.07 -10.55
C ASP A 61 5.42 -7.33 -10.23
N PHE A 62 6.11 -7.32 -9.09
CA PHE A 62 6.84 -8.47 -8.56
C PHE A 62 6.10 -9.14 -7.40
N GLY A 63 4.85 -8.72 -7.12
CA GLY A 63 3.99 -9.31 -6.10
C GLY A 63 4.73 -9.58 -4.78
N ASN A 64 4.44 -10.73 -4.18
CA ASN A 64 5.13 -11.19 -2.98
C ASN A 64 6.43 -11.91 -3.34
N ASN A 65 7.47 -11.17 -3.76
CA ASN A 65 8.79 -11.72 -4.10
C ASN A 65 8.77 -12.72 -5.28
N LEU A 66 7.99 -12.42 -6.32
CA LEU A 66 8.06 -13.20 -7.55
C LEU A 66 9.42 -13.01 -8.22
N GLU A 67 9.99 -14.06 -8.78
CA GLU A 67 11.27 -14.01 -9.50
C GLU A 67 11.16 -13.18 -10.78
N TYR A 68 9.98 -13.19 -11.41
CA TYR A 68 9.69 -12.44 -12.63
C TYR A 68 8.41 -11.61 -12.46
N CYS A 69 8.30 -10.55 -13.26
CA CYS A 69 7.14 -9.66 -13.28
C CYS A 69 5.84 -10.43 -13.56
N ALA A 70 4.82 -10.23 -12.72
CA ALA A 70 3.51 -10.88 -12.82
C ALA A 70 2.77 -10.56 -14.13
N ASN A 71 3.08 -9.42 -14.78
CA ASN A 71 2.50 -9.01 -16.06
C ASN A 71 3.11 -9.75 -17.26
N GLY A 72 3.93 -10.78 -17.03
CA GLY A 72 4.43 -11.66 -18.08
C GLY A 72 5.48 -11.04 -19.01
N CYS A 73 6.05 -9.90 -18.69
CA CYS A 73 7.05 -9.21 -19.54
C CYS A 73 8.46 -9.83 -19.47
N GLY A 74 8.67 -10.85 -18.62
CA GLY A 74 9.96 -11.54 -18.48
C GLY A 74 11.02 -10.77 -17.68
N THR A 75 10.73 -9.57 -17.18
CA THR A 75 11.66 -8.80 -16.34
C THR A 75 11.87 -9.50 -15.01
N LYS A 76 13.13 -9.75 -14.66
CA LYS A 76 13.52 -10.37 -13.40
C LYS A 76 13.45 -9.34 -12.27
N ASN A 77 12.95 -9.76 -11.11
CA ASN A 77 12.93 -8.97 -9.90
C ASN A 77 14.36 -8.75 -9.38
N PRO A 78 14.88 -7.51 -9.35
CA PRO A 78 16.24 -7.24 -8.87
C PRO A 78 16.42 -7.54 -7.38
N ASN A 79 15.32 -7.60 -6.64
CA ASN A 79 15.30 -7.87 -5.18
C ASN A 79 14.78 -9.30 -4.88
N TYR A 80 14.71 -10.17 -5.89
CA TYR A 80 14.31 -11.56 -5.67
C TYR A 80 15.27 -12.27 -4.73
N VAL A 81 14.74 -12.73 -3.63
CA VAL A 81 15.45 -13.60 -2.70
C VAL A 81 14.92 -15.02 -2.91
N PRO A 82 15.71 -15.91 -3.52
CA PRO A 82 15.28 -17.31 -3.69
C PRO A 82 15.03 -17.92 -2.30
N PRO A 83 14.03 -18.80 -2.17
CA PRO A 83 13.83 -19.54 -0.93
C PRO A 83 15.12 -20.28 -0.56
N TYR A 84 15.59 -20.06 0.66
CA TYR A 84 16.83 -20.66 1.17
C TYR A 84 16.75 -22.19 1.10
N ASN A 85 17.60 -22.79 0.26
CA ASN A 85 17.81 -24.23 0.20
C ASN A 85 19.12 -24.57 0.93
N PRO A 86 19.08 -25.14 2.14
CA PRO A 86 20.31 -25.53 2.85
C PRO A 86 21.03 -26.64 2.09
N PRO A 87 22.40 -26.68 2.10
CA PRO A 87 23.19 -27.71 1.44
C PRO A 87 22.90 -29.09 2.03
N HIS A 88 22.64 -30.06 1.16
CA HIS A 88 22.34 -31.44 1.52
C HIS A 88 23.48 -32.12 2.30
N LYS A 89 23.18 -32.63 3.49
CA LYS A 89 23.96 -33.66 4.15
C LYS A 89 23.53 -35.03 3.62
N PRO A 90 24.46 -35.97 3.29
CA PRO A 90 24.06 -37.24 2.64
C PRO A 90 23.18 -38.09 3.55
N SER A 91 22.14 -38.63 2.97
CA SER A 91 21.03 -39.31 3.63
C SER A 91 21.18 -40.79 3.74
N VAL A 92 20.56 -41.33 4.79
CA VAL A 92 20.05 -42.72 4.83
C VAL A 92 18.53 -42.63 4.72
N LYS A 93 17.96 -43.37 3.72
CA LYS A 93 16.52 -43.41 3.44
C LYS A 93 15.73 -44.14 4.53
N PRO A 94 14.52 -43.75 4.83
CA PRO A 94 13.33 -44.43 4.32
C PRO A 94 12.23 -43.47 3.80
N ASN A 95 11.31 -44.04 3.02
CA ASN A 95 10.27 -43.59 2.14
C ASN A 95 9.33 -42.48 2.68
N PRO A 96 8.92 -41.47 1.89
CA PRO A 96 8.18 -40.31 2.36
C PRO A 96 6.67 -40.49 2.30
N THR A 97 6.03 -40.08 3.39
CA THR A 97 4.63 -39.63 3.44
C THR A 97 4.60 -38.15 3.01
N PRO A 98 3.60 -37.66 2.23
CA PRO A 98 3.59 -36.28 1.77
C PRO A 98 3.44 -35.30 2.94
N SER A 99 4.46 -34.49 3.18
CA SER A 99 4.48 -33.49 4.23
C SER A 99 3.71 -32.22 3.80
N LYS A 100 2.78 -31.78 4.64
CA LYS A 100 2.19 -30.47 4.72
C LYS A 100 3.29 -29.38 4.66
N PRO A 101 3.06 -28.19 4.05
CA PRO A 101 4.02 -27.09 4.04
C PRO A 101 4.51 -26.81 5.46
N GLU A 102 5.80 -26.84 5.69
CA GLU A 102 6.40 -26.56 6.99
C GLU A 102 6.11 -25.09 7.36
N THR A 103 5.39 -24.89 8.45
CA THR A 103 5.21 -23.58 9.07
C THR A 103 6.61 -23.08 9.48
N PRO A 104 6.99 -21.80 9.25
CA PRO A 104 8.25 -21.27 9.69
C PRO A 104 8.49 -21.57 11.17
N GLU A 105 9.66 -22.06 11.53
CA GLU A 105 9.99 -22.36 12.92
C GLU A 105 9.94 -21.07 13.75
N ASN A 106 9.25 -21.11 14.88
CA ASN A 106 9.10 -19.96 15.77
C ASN A 106 10.45 -19.68 16.50
N PRO A 107 11.12 -18.56 16.24
CA PRO A 107 12.37 -18.24 16.93
C PRO A 107 12.16 -17.64 18.33
N PHE A 108 10.91 -17.29 18.70
CA PHE A 108 10.63 -16.50 19.90
C PHE A 108 10.22 -17.37 21.09
N VAL A 109 10.93 -17.21 22.18
CA VAL A 109 10.66 -17.95 23.44
C VAL A 109 9.43 -17.42 24.17
N ASP A 110 9.02 -16.19 23.88
CA ASP A 110 7.89 -15.49 24.47
C ASP A 110 6.61 -15.53 23.60
N VAL A 111 6.60 -16.33 22.54
CA VAL A 111 5.44 -16.58 21.67
C VAL A 111 5.17 -18.08 21.66
N LYS A 112 4.12 -18.50 22.37
CA LYS A 112 3.77 -19.91 22.52
C LYS A 112 2.70 -20.29 21.50
N LYS A 113 2.69 -21.57 21.11
CA LYS A 113 1.77 -22.11 20.11
C LYS A 113 0.29 -21.93 20.46
N ASP A 114 -0.03 -21.88 21.75
CA ASP A 114 -1.41 -21.72 22.23
C ASP A 114 -1.81 -20.23 22.40
N ASP A 115 -0.90 -19.30 22.14
CA ASP A 115 -1.20 -17.86 22.19
C ASP A 115 -2.08 -17.46 21.00
N TYR A 116 -3.11 -16.63 21.21
CA TYR A 116 -4.02 -16.17 20.16
C TYR A 116 -3.31 -15.43 19.01
N TYR A 117 -2.15 -14.86 19.27
CA TYR A 117 -1.34 -14.13 18.30
C TYR A 117 -0.26 -14.99 17.64
N TYR A 118 -0.13 -16.27 17.99
CA TYR A 118 0.96 -17.14 17.48
C TYR A 118 1.04 -17.13 15.96
N ASP A 119 -0.03 -17.53 15.28
CA ASP A 119 -0.06 -17.62 13.82
C ASP A 119 0.17 -16.25 13.17
N ALA A 120 -0.35 -15.18 13.78
CA ALA A 120 -0.17 -13.81 13.31
C ALA A 120 1.27 -13.35 13.42
N VAL A 121 1.97 -13.67 14.52
CA VAL A 121 3.39 -13.35 14.71
C VAL A 121 4.25 -14.11 13.69
N ILE A 122 4.05 -15.42 13.55
CA ILE A 122 4.81 -16.24 12.60
C ILE A 122 4.59 -15.75 11.16
N TRP A 123 3.33 -15.44 10.79
CA TRP A 123 3.01 -14.87 9.48
C TRP A 123 3.68 -13.50 9.27
N ALA A 124 3.55 -12.57 10.22
CA ALA A 124 4.10 -11.23 10.08
C ALA A 124 5.63 -11.21 9.99
N VAL A 125 6.29 -12.10 10.73
CA VAL A 125 7.75 -12.27 10.68
C VAL A 125 8.16 -12.95 9.38
N GLY A 126 7.47 -14.00 8.96
CA GLY A 126 7.73 -14.70 7.70
C GLY A 126 7.54 -13.80 6.46
N LYS A 127 6.64 -12.79 6.54
CA LYS A 127 6.44 -11.77 5.52
C LYS A 127 7.38 -10.56 5.64
N GLY A 128 8.26 -10.52 6.65
CA GLY A 128 9.12 -9.36 6.91
C GLY A 128 8.39 -8.11 7.40
N ILE A 129 7.10 -8.22 7.75
CA ILE A 129 6.26 -7.12 8.24
C ILE A 129 6.69 -6.72 9.65
N ALA A 130 6.87 -7.71 10.53
CA ALA A 130 7.35 -7.52 11.88
C ALA A 130 8.70 -8.21 12.09
N LYS A 131 9.42 -7.75 13.10
CA LYS A 131 10.65 -8.40 13.59
C LYS A 131 10.55 -8.57 15.09
N GLY A 132 11.30 -9.51 15.64
CA GLY A 132 11.54 -9.59 17.07
C GLY A 132 12.17 -8.30 17.61
N VAL A 133 12.00 -8.05 18.89
CA VAL A 133 12.76 -7.01 19.60
C VAL A 133 14.21 -7.45 19.77
N THR A 134 14.40 -8.76 19.95
CA THR A 134 15.69 -9.46 19.83
C THR A 134 15.54 -10.66 18.90
N ASP A 135 16.61 -11.39 18.65
CA ASP A 135 16.56 -12.62 17.83
C ASP A 135 15.65 -13.69 18.42
N THR A 136 15.45 -13.68 19.75
CA THR A 136 14.70 -14.71 20.49
C THR A 136 13.46 -14.20 21.21
N THR A 137 13.14 -12.91 21.15
CA THR A 137 11.96 -12.33 21.81
C THR A 137 11.19 -11.41 20.88
N PHE A 138 9.85 -11.55 20.86
CA PHE A 138 8.94 -10.71 20.10
C PHE A 138 8.31 -9.59 20.93
N GLN A 139 8.17 -9.80 22.22
CA GLN A 139 7.47 -8.96 23.20
C GLN A 139 5.99 -8.69 22.80
N PRO A 140 5.17 -9.74 22.64
CA PRO A 140 3.80 -9.61 22.14
C PRO A 140 2.90 -8.76 23.05
N ASN A 141 3.18 -8.73 24.34
CA ASN A 141 2.41 -7.97 25.34
C ASN A 141 2.91 -6.53 25.55
N ALA A 142 4.04 -6.16 24.95
CA ALA A 142 4.50 -4.77 25.00
C ALA A 142 3.56 -3.86 24.20
N SER A 143 3.29 -2.66 24.73
CA SER A 143 2.53 -1.63 24.00
C SER A 143 3.28 -1.22 22.73
N CYS A 144 2.55 -1.11 21.64
CA CYS A 144 3.13 -0.72 20.36
C CYS A 144 3.18 0.80 20.22
N THR A 145 4.32 1.31 19.79
CA THR A 145 4.48 2.75 19.55
C THR A 145 3.89 3.17 18.19
N ARG A 146 3.69 4.47 18.01
CA ARG A 146 3.23 5.05 16.74
C ARG A 146 4.23 4.78 15.61
N ALA A 147 5.53 4.85 15.92
CA ALA A 147 6.58 4.51 14.96
C ALA A 147 6.54 3.04 14.54
N GLU A 148 6.34 2.12 15.49
CA GLU A 148 6.19 0.70 15.18
C GLU A 148 4.93 0.42 14.34
N MET A 149 3.81 1.05 14.71
CA MET A 149 2.54 0.90 13.99
C MET A 149 2.66 1.28 12.52
N VAL A 150 3.18 2.48 12.22
CA VAL A 150 3.37 2.91 10.81
C VAL A 150 4.43 2.07 10.10
N THR A 151 5.45 1.58 10.82
CA THR A 151 6.47 0.68 10.25
C THR A 151 5.88 -0.66 9.84
N PHE A 152 4.97 -1.23 10.63
CA PHE A 152 4.28 -2.47 10.27
C PHE A 152 3.43 -2.29 9.01
N LEU A 153 2.64 -1.22 8.93
CA LEU A 153 1.84 -0.92 7.74
C LEU A 153 2.71 -0.63 6.51
N TYR A 154 3.81 0.12 6.67
CA TYR A 154 4.76 0.41 5.61
C TYR A 154 5.38 -0.85 5.02
N ARG A 155 5.84 -1.77 5.89
CA ARG A 155 6.39 -3.06 5.46
C ARG A 155 5.32 -3.96 4.85
N ALA A 156 4.11 -3.95 5.38
CA ALA A 156 2.98 -4.67 4.80
C ALA A 156 2.61 -4.18 3.40
N ALA A 157 2.86 -2.89 3.11
CA ALA A 157 2.73 -2.29 1.78
C ALA A 157 3.93 -2.56 0.86
N GLY A 158 4.91 -3.37 1.27
CA GLY A 158 6.11 -3.66 0.48
C GLY A 158 7.21 -2.60 0.59
N SER A 159 7.16 -1.73 1.59
CA SER A 159 8.17 -0.68 1.86
C SER A 159 8.40 0.27 0.67
N PRO A 160 7.34 0.86 0.08
CA PRO A 160 7.49 1.74 -1.09
C PRO A 160 8.28 3.01 -0.73
N GLU A 161 9.13 3.47 -1.63
CA GLU A 161 9.90 4.70 -1.39
C GLU A 161 8.95 5.91 -1.33
N PRO A 162 9.00 6.74 -0.27
CA PRO A 162 8.20 7.96 -0.20
C PRO A 162 8.55 8.93 -1.32
N THR A 163 7.54 9.48 -2.00
CA THR A 163 7.75 10.47 -3.08
C THR A 163 8.03 11.85 -2.50
N ASN A 164 7.36 12.22 -1.42
CA ASN A 164 7.65 13.43 -0.66
C ASN A 164 8.75 13.16 0.38
N LYS A 165 9.90 13.78 0.19
CA LYS A 165 11.07 13.64 1.08
C LYS A 165 11.16 14.76 2.14
N VAL A 166 10.22 15.70 2.14
CA VAL A 166 10.17 16.77 3.15
C VAL A 166 9.62 16.21 4.45
N ASN A 167 10.45 16.19 5.48
CA ASN A 167 10.03 15.82 6.83
C ASN A 167 9.54 17.06 7.59
N PRO A 168 8.25 17.15 7.94
CA PRO A 168 7.74 18.28 8.72
C PRO A 168 7.99 18.13 10.23
N PHE A 169 8.47 16.97 10.69
CA PHE A 169 8.53 16.63 12.11
C PHE A 169 9.94 16.75 12.66
N THR A 170 10.08 17.52 13.75
CA THR A 170 11.36 17.75 14.43
C THR A 170 11.79 16.55 15.30
N ASP A 171 10.85 15.68 15.64
CA ASP A 171 11.04 14.48 16.47
C ASP A 171 11.19 13.18 15.69
N VAL A 172 11.35 13.28 14.36
CA VAL A 172 11.60 12.14 13.46
C VAL A 172 12.97 12.33 12.81
N ALA A 173 13.99 11.70 13.36
CA ALA A 173 15.35 11.78 12.85
C ALA A 173 15.51 10.98 11.53
N GLU A 174 16.33 11.49 10.60
CA GLU A 174 16.52 10.88 9.26
C GLU A 174 17.16 9.49 9.33
N ASP A 175 17.97 9.22 10.35
CA ASP A 175 18.62 7.93 10.60
C ASP A 175 17.76 6.92 11.37
N SER A 176 16.55 7.32 11.78
CA SER A 176 15.63 6.41 12.48
C SER A 176 15.09 5.33 11.56
N TYR A 177 14.92 4.10 12.07
CA TYR A 177 14.40 2.95 11.32
C TYR A 177 12.98 3.18 10.76
N TYR A 178 12.24 4.11 11.34
CA TYR A 178 10.88 4.45 10.98
C TYR A 178 10.77 5.69 10.08
N TYR A 179 11.86 6.37 9.75
CA TYR A 179 11.84 7.62 8.98
C TYR A 179 11.01 7.52 7.69
N LYS A 180 11.36 6.57 6.83
CA LYS A 180 10.63 6.35 5.56
C LYS A 180 9.19 5.94 5.78
N ALA A 181 8.93 5.13 6.82
CA ALA A 181 7.58 4.69 7.15
C ALA A 181 6.69 5.86 7.59
N VAL A 182 7.23 6.80 8.36
CA VAL A 182 6.50 8.02 8.77
C VAL A 182 6.19 8.89 7.57
N LEU A 183 7.18 9.20 6.72
CA LEU A 183 6.97 10.02 5.52
C LEU A 183 5.92 9.39 4.60
N TRP A 184 6.03 8.10 4.34
CA TRP A 184 5.05 7.35 3.54
C TRP A 184 3.65 7.38 4.16
N ALA A 185 3.52 7.13 5.46
CA ALA A 185 2.22 7.10 6.12
C ALA A 185 1.53 8.47 6.10
N VAL A 186 2.30 9.55 6.19
CA VAL A 186 1.80 10.93 6.06
C VAL A 186 1.41 11.26 4.64
N GLU A 187 2.25 10.91 3.66
CA GLU A 187 1.97 11.08 2.23
C GLU A 187 0.67 10.38 1.82
N LYS A 188 0.46 9.15 2.31
CA LYS A 188 -0.76 8.37 2.03
C LYS A 188 -1.96 8.75 2.89
N GLY A 189 -1.82 9.74 3.78
CA GLY A 189 -2.90 10.16 4.67
C GLY A 189 -3.26 9.12 5.74
N ILE A 190 -2.44 8.08 5.92
CA ILE A 190 -2.64 7.00 6.92
C ILE A 190 -2.43 7.55 8.32
N ALA A 191 -1.36 8.32 8.51
CA ALA A 191 -1.03 8.97 9.76
C ALA A 191 -0.96 10.48 9.60
N LYS A 192 -1.13 11.18 10.72
CA LYS A 192 -0.84 12.61 10.85
C LYS A 192 0.08 12.80 12.06
N GLY A 193 0.76 13.94 12.12
CA GLY A 193 1.43 14.36 13.34
C GLY A 193 0.46 14.50 14.51
N THR A 194 0.99 14.54 15.71
CA THR A 194 0.27 14.95 16.91
C THR A 194 0.17 16.47 16.99
N SER A 195 1.07 17.16 16.29
CA SER A 195 1.01 18.59 15.97
C SER A 195 1.50 18.81 14.52
N GLU A 196 1.61 20.06 14.10
CA GLU A 196 2.18 20.43 12.79
C GLU A 196 3.66 20.02 12.65
N THR A 197 4.41 20.01 13.76
CA THR A 197 5.85 19.78 13.78
C THR A 197 6.30 18.57 14.58
N THR A 198 5.37 17.79 15.15
CA THR A 198 5.68 16.58 15.94
C THR A 198 4.86 15.39 15.47
N PHE A 199 5.51 14.23 15.34
CA PHE A 199 4.88 12.94 15.04
C PHE A 199 4.60 12.13 16.30
N SER A 200 5.36 12.34 17.35
CA SER A 200 5.38 11.57 18.60
C SER A 200 5.64 10.08 18.36
N PRO A 201 6.80 9.72 17.76
CA PRO A 201 7.09 8.35 17.33
C PRO A 201 7.09 7.34 18.49
N ASN A 202 7.46 7.77 19.69
CA ASN A 202 7.57 6.94 20.88
C ASN A 202 6.27 6.83 21.70
N ASP A 203 5.26 7.63 21.39
CA ASP A 203 3.97 7.51 22.02
C ASP A 203 3.31 6.18 21.67
N THR A 204 2.67 5.56 22.66
CA THR A 204 1.96 4.30 22.45
C THR A 204 0.63 4.51 21.75
N CYS A 205 0.27 3.60 20.84
CA CYS A 205 -1.02 3.63 20.17
C CYS A 205 -2.13 3.08 21.04
N THR A 206 -3.25 3.80 21.09
CA THR A 206 -4.50 3.24 21.61
C THR A 206 -5.17 2.37 20.54
N ARG A 207 -6.14 1.54 20.96
CA ARG A 207 -6.92 0.70 20.06
C ARG A 207 -7.72 1.53 19.05
N GLY A 208 -8.29 2.67 19.49
CA GLY A 208 -8.98 3.61 18.60
C GLY A 208 -8.05 4.22 17.55
N GLN A 209 -6.83 4.60 17.93
CA GLN A 209 -5.81 5.07 16.97
C GLN A 209 -5.39 3.96 16.00
N THR A 210 -5.20 2.74 16.51
CA THR A 210 -4.81 1.59 15.70
C THR A 210 -5.82 1.30 14.60
N VAL A 211 -7.12 1.16 14.90
CA VAL A 211 -8.11 0.91 13.85
C VAL A 211 -8.24 2.09 12.89
N ALA A 212 -8.02 3.35 13.34
CA ALA A 212 -8.02 4.51 12.48
C ALA A 212 -6.85 4.48 11.47
N PHE A 213 -5.67 3.99 11.85
CA PHE A 213 -4.55 3.77 10.93
C PHE A 213 -4.89 2.68 9.89
N PHE A 214 -5.44 1.55 10.31
CA PHE A 214 -5.86 0.48 9.41
C PHE A 214 -6.93 0.93 8.43
N TYR A 215 -7.95 1.65 8.91
CA TYR A 215 -9.03 2.17 8.09
C TYR A 215 -8.54 3.10 6.99
N ARG A 216 -7.63 4.03 7.34
CA ARG A 216 -7.00 4.93 6.37
C ARG A 216 -6.07 4.18 5.42
N TYR A 217 -5.36 3.17 5.89
CA TYR A 217 -4.57 2.28 5.04
C TYR A 217 -5.44 1.56 4.01
N ALA A 218 -6.67 1.20 4.36
CA ALA A 218 -7.68 0.65 3.47
C ALA A 218 -8.37 1.71 2.57
N ASN A 219 -7.84 2.94 2.49
CA ASN A 219 -8.42 4.07 1.76
C ASN A 219 -9.79 4.51 2.28
N SER A 220 -10.08 4.35 3.57
CA SER A 220 -11.28 4.83 4.25
C SER A 220 -12.57 4.47 3.50
N PRO A 221 -12.85 3.19 3.22
CA PRO A 221 -14.02 2.79 2.46
C PRO A 221 -15.32 3.23 3.14
N ALA A 222 -16.37 3.43 2.38
CA ALA A 222 -17.68 3.75 2.94
C ALA A 222 -18.14 2.62 3.87
N VAL A 223 -18.65 2.98 5.03
CA VAL A 223 -19.19 2.04 6.02
C VAL A 223 -20.67 2.29 6.23
N SER A 224 -21.42 1.25 6.52
CA SER A 224 -22.84 1.30 6.86
C SER A 224 -23.11 0.45 8.10
N GLY A 225 -24.21 0.71 8.77
CA GLY A 225 -24.60 0.01 9.98
C GLY A 225 -24.43 0.84 11.25
N SER A 226 -24.77 0.26 12.38
CA SER A 226 -24.64 0.87 13.70
C SER A 226 -23.57 0.18 14.51
N ASN A 227 -22.93 0.95 15.36
CA ASN A 227 -21.95 0.45 16.33
C ASN A 227 -22.66 -0.33 17.46
N SER A 228 -22.16 -1.52 17.76
CA SER A 228 -22.64 -2.34 18.88
C SER A 228 -21.92 -2.06 20.21
N PHE A 229 -20.85 -1.23 20.19
CA PHE A 229 -20.05 -0.96 21.38
C PHE A 229 -20.54 0.29 22.11
N ALA A 230 -20.89 0.14 23.37
CA ALA A 230 -21.38 1.24 24.22
C ALA A 230 -20.32 2.31 24.51
N ASP A 231 -19.04 1.97 24.38
CA ASP A 231 -17.88 2.85 24.65
C ASP A 231 -17.30 3.52 23.40
N VAL A 232 -17.99 3.44 22.26
CA VAL A 232 -17.60 4.11 21.01
C VAL A 232 -18.66 5.11 20.60
N SER A 233 -18.40 6.39 20.86
CA SER A 233 -19.31 7.49 20.46
C SER A 233 -19.35 7.67 18.95
N GLU A 234 -20.53 7.99 18.41
CA GLU A 234 -20.71 8.33 16.98
C GLU A 234 -19.91 9.55 16.54
N THR A 235 -19.55 10.45 17.46
CA THR A 235 -18.71 11.63 17.20
C THR A 235 -17.22 11.35 17.29
N ALA A 236 -16.81 10.14 17.69
CA ALA A 236 -15.40 9.79 17.81
C ALA A 236 -14.73 9.69 16.42
N TYR A 237 -13.52 10.22 16.30
CA TYR A 237 -12.75 10.19 15.02
C TYR A 237 -12.47 8.78 14.52
N TYR A 238 -12.53 7.77 15.39
CA TYR A 238 -12.35 6.36 15.09
C TYR A 238 -13.68 5.60 14.89
N TYR A 239 -14.84 6.26 14.93
CA TYR A 239 -16.14 5.61 14.82
C TYR A 239 -16.27 4.77 13.53
N ASN A 240 -16.11 5.40 12.38
CA ASN A 240 -16.16 4.70 11.08
C ASN A 240 -15.08 3.63 10.96
N ALA A 241 -13.90 3.88 11.51
CA ALA A 241 -12.81 2.91 11.53
C ALA A 241 -13.16 1.67 12.36
N THR A 242 -13.86 1.86 13.48
CA THR A 242 -14.33 0.75 14.32
C THR A 242 -15.40 -0.07 13.59
N LEU A 243 -16.38 0.58 12.94
CA LEU A 243 -17.40 -0.11 12.12
C LEU A 243 -16.74 -0.93 11.01
N TRP A 244 -15.82 -0.32 10.28
CA TRP A 244 -15.06 -1.01 9.22
C TRP A 244 -14.27 -2.19 9.77
N ALA A 245 -13.53 -2.01 10.85
CA ALA A 245 -12.69 -3.05 11.43
C ALA A 245 -13.52 -4.27 11.92
N MET A 246 -14.76 -4.02 12.35
CA MET A 246 -15.72 -5.07 12.68
C MET A 246 -16.24 -5.80 11.45
N SER A 247 -16.67 -5.06 10.41
CA SER A 247 -17.18 -5.65 9.16
C SER A 247 -16.13 -6.50 8.44
N GLU A 248 -14.88 -6.05 8.46
CA GLU A 248 -13.74 -6.78 7.87
C GLU A 248 -13.17 -7.86 8.80
N LYS A 249 -13.74 -8.03 10.01
CA LYS A 249 -13.27 -8.98 11.03
C LYS A 249 -11.80 -8.74 11.45
N VAL A 250 -11.34 -7.51 11.35
CA VAL A 250 -10.01 -7.10 11.84
C VAL A 250 -9.96 -7.18 13.36
N THR A 251 -11.06 -6.80 14.02
CA THR A 251 -11.24 -6.87 15.47
C THR A 251 -12.65 -7.33 15.83
N GLU A 252 -12.81 -7.83 17.04
CA GLU A 252 -14.11 -8.28 17.61
C GLU A 252 -14.48 -7.49 18.87
N GLY A 253 -13.73 -6.46 19.21
CA GLY A 253 -13.85 -5.77 20.49
C GLY A 253 -13.05 -6.44 21.59
N THR A 254 -13.21 -5.95 22.83
CA THR A 254 -12.68 -6.56 24.06
C THR A 254 -13.75 -7.36 24.79
N SER A 255 -15.02 -7.06 24.48
CA SER A 255 -16.20 -7.86 24.84
C SER A 255 -17.28 -7.70 23.75
N ALA A 256 -18.42 -8.35 23.92
CA ALA A 256 -19.56 -8.21 23.01
C ALA A 256 -20.09 -6.76 22.92
N THR A 257 -19.88 -5.94 23.92
CA THR A 257 -20.42 -4.57 24.03
C THR A 257 -19.37 -3.49 24.26
N THR A 258 -18.07 -3.83 24.30
CA THR A 258 -16.97 -2.89 24.53
C THR A 258 -15.87 -3.08 23.48
N PHE A 259 -15.39 -1.96 22.96
CA PHE A 259 -14.23 -1.90 22.07
C PHE A 259 -12.95 -1.54 22.81
N SER A 260 -13.06 -0.82 23.93
CA SER A 260 -11.96 -0.26 24.72
C SER A 260 -11.03 0.64 23.89
N PRO A 261 -11.56 1.72 23.28
CA PRO A 261 -10.80 2.54 22.32
C PRO A 261 -9.59 3.24 22.93
N ASN A 262 -9.60 3.48 24.23
CA ASN A 262 -8.54 4.19 24.97
C ASN A 262 -7.47 3.24 25.53
N ASP A 263 -7.71 1.92 25.52
CA ASP A 263 -6.71 0.96 25.96
C ASP A 263 -5.54 0.92 24.98
N LEU A 264 -4.33 0.72 25.51
CA LEU A 264 -3.13 0.59 24.69
C LEU A 264 -3.19 -0.69 23.86
N CYS A 265 -2.79 -0.57 22.60
CA CYS A 265 -2.72 -1.71 21.71
C CYS A 265 -1.34 -2.36 21.80
N THR A 266 -1.32 -3.67 22.05
CA THR A 266 -0.06 -4.41 22.14
C THR A 266 0.47 -4.81 20.76
N ARG A 267 1.75 -5.14 20.69
CA ARG A 267 2.39 -5.64 19.46
C ARG A 267 1.70 -6.90 18.94
N GLY A 268 1.35 -7.84 19.84
CA GLY A 268 0.60 -9.04 19.50
C GLY A 268 -0.79 -8.75 18.93
N GLN A 269 -1.49 -7.76 19.48
CA GLN A 269 -2.80 -7.33 18.94
C GLN A 269 -2.67 -6.71 17.54
N ILE A 270 -1.66 -5.87 17.32
CA ILE A 270 -1.47 -5.21 16.02
C ILE A 270 -1.13 -6.22 14.92
N VAL A 271 -0.21 -7.16 15.17
CA VAL A 271 0.08 -8.20 14.16
C VAL A 271 -1.12 -9.13 13.94
N THR A 272 -1.97 -9.34 14.97
CA THR A 272 -3.22 -10.09 14.82
C THR A 272 -4.21 -9.34 13.92
N PHE A 273 -4.33 -8.02 14.06
CA PHE A 273 -5.16 -7.20 13.18
C PHE A 273 -4.65 -7.23 11.74
N LEU A 274 -3.33 -7.11 11.54
CA LEU A 274 -2.70 -7.26 10.22
C LEU A 274 -2.99 -8.63 9.60
N TYR A 275 -2.81 -9.70 10.37
CA TYR A 275 -3.04 -11.07 9.91
C TYR A 275 -4.51 -11.30 9.53
N ARG A 276 -5.44 -10.82 10.35
CA ARG A 276 -6.88 -10.92 10.05
C ARG A 276 -7.28 -10.14 8.79
N TYR A 277 -6.63 -9.01 8.53
CA TYR A 277 -6.92 -8.19 7.37
C TYR A 277 -6.23 -8.67 6.08
N MET A 278 -4.96 -9.07 6.16
CA MET A 278 -4.10 -9.33 5.00
C MET A 278 -3.60 -10.77 4.88
N GLY A 279 -3.73 -11.58 5.90
CA GLY A 279 -3.23 -12.96 5.96
C GLY A 279 -4.18 -14.02 5.41
N LYS A 280 -5.31 -13.60 4.83
CA LYS A 280 -6.34 -14.49 4.24
C LYS A 280 -5.90 -15.06 2.91
#